data_58603634cd2b70f57a92dffd5fa82061
#
_entry.id   58603634cd2b70f57a92dffd5fa82061
#
_cell.length_a   1.000
_cell.length_b   1.000
_cell.length_c   1.000
_cell.angle_alpha   90.00
_cell.angle_beta   90.00
_cell.angle_gamma   90.00
#
_symmetry.space_group_name_H-M   'P 1'
#
loop_
_entity.id
_entity.type
_entity.pdbx_description
1 polymer ?
#
loop_
_entity_poly.entity_id
_entity_poly.type
_entity_poly.pdbx_seq_one_letter_code
_entity_poly.pdbx_strand_id
1 'polypeptide(L)'
;MSSHHVPENDVNRRSFLKASVGVGAAAAAVSEADSSQSVVAAPKAKPAKVVSIGSRRELFVDEHLIERMTGAARQQLHTPVTRELSLVHDAPWEGTSCGYHTVFQDGDLYRMYYRGAQLAVVGGRLILNQHPEFYCYAESRDGIHWKKPSLGLVKFQGAKKNNIIWEGVGTHNFSPFLDSRPGCPADQKYKALGGTMREGGLFAFASPDAVTWRLLKKEPVINKGAFDSQNLAFWDAEAGCYRAYYRIFTKGITTAKVWKPAGVRAIRTATSDDFFHWKDATDLTYEDSPEEQMYTNQVSSYHRAPHILVGFPMRYVERGWNPSMRALPEREHREMRSEAHERYGMGLTEAQVMFSRDGVHFKRWNDAFIPPGPERPDTWNYSHLGMASQPVETKSDLPGAARELSFYGKEGGWTGTSCTLRRYTLRLDGFVSINAPMSGGEMVTRPLRFTGKQLRLNFATSAVGSILVELQRPDGTAVPGFALKDCHEVYGDTVDREVVWKGGSDLSSLQGKAIRFRFVLKSADLYAMRVATA
;
A
#
# COMPACT_ATOMS: atom_id res chain seq x y z
N MET A 1 20.69 -42.89 -46.89
CA MET A 1 20.13 -42.71 -48.24
C MET A 1 18.74 -42.12 -48.10
N SER A 2 18.50 -41.11 -48.81
CA SER A 2 17.30 -40.35 -49.13
C SER A 2 17.11 -39.08 -48.32
N SER A 3 17.59 -38.02 -48.91
CA SER A 3 17.41 -36.62 -48.65
C SER A 3 16.01 -36.14 -49.07
N HIS A 4 15.33 -35.35 -48.24
CA HIS A 4 14.26 -34.47 -48.69
C HIS A 4 14.57 -33.02 -48.31
N HIS A 5 14.77 -32.27 -49.41
CA HIS A 5 14.93 -30.83 -49.49
C HIS A 5 13.61 -30.13 -49.17
N VAL A 6 13.66 -29.06 -48.43
CA VAL A 6 12.57 -28.07 -48.28
C VAL A 6 13.14 -26.70 -48.70
N PRO A 7 12.48 -25.95 -49.58
CA PRO A 7 13.02 -24.72 -50.12
C PRO A 7 12.84 -23.52 -49.19
N GLU A 8 13.89 -22.70 -49.12
CA GLU A 8 13.89 -21.34 -48.61
C GLU A 8 12.96 -20.43 -49.41
N ASN A 9 12.08 -19.73 -48.75
CA ASN A 9 11.39 -18.59 -49.32
C ASN A 9 11.98 -17.29 -48.78
N ASP A 10 12.79 -16.67 -49.63
CA ASP A 10 13.22 -15.28 -49.54
C ASP A 10 12.01 -14.34 -49.60
N VAL A 11 11.77 -13.55 -48.53
CA VAL A 11 10.86 -12.41 -48.57
C VAL A 11 11.67 -11.12 -48.49
N ASN A 12 11.73 -10.51 -49.66
CA ASN A 12 12.45 -9.32 -50.06
C ASN A 12 11.97 -8.07 -49.27
N ARG A 13 12.86 -7.48 -48.50
CA ARG A 13 12.72 -6.12 -47.94
C ARG A 13 13.01 -5.11 -49.05
N ARG A 14 11.98 -4.57 -49.70
CA ARG A 14 12.01 -3.26 -50.43
C ARG A 14 10.71 -3.04 -51.18
N SER A 15 9.76 -2.33 -50.57
CA SER A 15 8.81 -1.47 -51.33
C SER A 15 7.78 -0.84 -50.38
N PHE A 16 8.16 0.28 -49.79
CA PHE A 16 7.20 1.29 -49.30
C PHE A 16 7.85 2.68 -49.38
N LEU A 17 7.90 3.19 -50.58
CA LEU A 17 8.13 4.61 -50.85
C LEU A 17 7.73 4.89 -52.30
N LYS A 18 6.53 5.48 -52.45
CA LYS A 18 6.15 6.45 -53.50
C LYS A 18 4.62 6.55 -53.60
N ALA A 19 4.07 7.60 -53.03
CA ALA A 19 2.87 8.22 -53.56
C ALA A 19 3.08 9.73 -53.48
N SER A 20 3.07 10.30 -54.65
CA SER A 20 3.45 11.66 -55.00
C SER A 20 2.35 12.68 -54.77
N VAL A 21 2.80 13.84 -54.42
CA VAL A 21 2.31 15.21 -54.56
C VAL A 21 1.39 15.41 -55.77
N GLY A 22 0.20 15.97 -55.52
CA GLY A 22 -0.68 16.62 -56.50
C GLY A 22 -0.97 18.05 -56.03
N VAL A 23 -0.35 19.02 -56.71
CA VAL A 23 -0.59 20.46 -56.53
C VAL A 23 -1.79 20.85 -57.39
N GLY A 24 -2.86 21.40 -56.74
CA GLY A 24 -3.95 22.06 -57.45
C GLY A 24 -4.03 23.50 -56.93
N ALA A 25 -3.58 24.43 -57.76
CA ALA A 25 -3.75 25.87 -57.50
C ALA A 25 -5.17 26.32 -57.89
N ALA A 26 -5.91 26.91 -56.97
CA ALA A 26 -7.08 27.71 -57.25
C ALA A 26 -6.93 29.09 -56.61
N ALA A 27 -6.80 30.11 -57.46
CA ALA A 27 -6.82 31.50 -57.10
C ALA A 27 -8.22 31.90 -56.67
N ALA A 28 -8.38 32.50 -55.49
CA ALA A 28 -9.62 33.17 -55.12
C ALA A 28 -9.29 34.56 -54.56
N ALA A 29 -10.08 35.52 -55.02
CA ALA A 29 -9.92 36.94 -54.83
C ALA A 29 -9.99 37.39 -53.35
N VAL A 30 -9.17 38.38 -53.05
CA VAL A 30 -9.18 39.12 -51.78
C VAL A 30 -10.37 40.07 -51.75
N SER A 31 -11.29 39.91 -50.80
CA SER A 31 -12.21 40.97 -50.36
C SER A 31 -11.79 41.37 -48.95
N GLU A 32 -11.36 42.60 -48.78
CA GLU A 32 -11.17 43.23 -47.50
C GLU A 32 -12.50 43.38 -46.79
N ALA A 33 -12.65 42.62 -45.71
CA ALA A 33 -13.72 42.80 -44.72
C ALA A 33 -13.06 43.16 -43.39
N ASP A 34 -13.28 44.39 -42.97
CA ASP A 34 -12.95 44.95 -41.67
C ASP A 34 -13.55 44.08 -40.56
N SER A 35 -12.73 43.29 -39.86
CA SER A 35 -13.14 42.50 -38.70
C SER A 35 -12.45 43.02 -37.43
N SER A 36 -13.11 43.99 -36.79
CA SER A 36 -12.88 44.29 -35.39
C SER A 36 -13.26 43.08 -34.56
N GLN A 37 -12.31 42.12 -34.38
CA GLN A 37 -12.49 41.02 -33.44
C GLN A 37 -12.40 41.61 -32.02
N SER A 38 -13.54 41.68 -31.33
CA SER A 38 -13.60 41.86 -29.89
C SER A 38 -12.84 40.69 -29.24
N VAL A 39 -11.70 41.01 -28.59
CA VAL A 39 -10.97 40.07 -27.74
C VAL A 39 -11.90 39.66 -26.60
N VAL A 40 -12.59 38.54 -26.75
CA VAL A 40 -13.31 37.91 -25.63
C VAL A 40 -12.25 37.51 -24.62
N ALA A 41 -12.19 38.22 -23.50
CA ALA A 41 -11.30 37.87 -22.39
C ALA A 41 -11.60 36.43 -21.97
N ALA A 42 -10.58 35.59 -21.98
CA ALA A 42 -10.68 34.22 -21.50
C ALA A 42 -11.32 34.21 -20.09
N PRO A 43 -12.26 33.31 -19.81
CA PRO A 43 -12.93 33.24 -18.51
C PRO A 43 -11.84 33.12 -17.42
N LYS A 44 -11.87 34.02 -16.44
CA LYS A 44 -10.97 33.95 -15.27
C LYS A 44 -11.13 32.58 -14.65
N ALA A 45 -10.09 31.74 -14.73
CA ALA A 45 -10.06 30.45 -14.09
C ALA A 45 -10.42 30.63 -12.60
N LYS A 46 -11.32 29.78 -12.09
CA LYS A 46 -11.65 29.75 -10.66
C LYS A 46 -10.35 29.69 -9.87
N PRO A 47 -10.17 30.50 -8.80
CA PRO A 47 -8.94 30.49 -8.03
C PRO A 47 -8.67 29.05 -7.55
N ALA A 48 -7.49 28.52 -7.83
CA ALA A 48 -7.08 27.18 -7.42
C ALA A 48 -7.17 27.09 -5.89
N LYS A 49 -7.74 26.01 -5.37
CA LYS A 49 -7.88 25.76 -3.92
C LYS A 49 -6.48 25.75 -3.29
N VAL A 50 -6.25 26.62 -2.30
CA VAL A 50 -4.99 26.63 -1.53
C VAL A 50 -4.98 25.44 -0.57
N VAL A 51 -3.90 24.66 -0.57
CA VAL A 51 -3.72 23.51 0.32
C VAL A 51 -2.79 23.91 1.47
N SER A 52 -3.20 23.70 2.71
CA SER A 52 -2.37 23.96 3.88
C SER A 52 -1.57 22.69 4.24
N ILE A 53 -0.24 22.77 4.19
CA ILE A 53 0.66 21.64 4.47
C ILE A 53 1.44 21.82 5.79
N GLY A 54 1.40 23.01 6.42
CA GLY A 54 2.20 23.27 7.62
C GLY A 54 3.69 23.02 7.38
N SER A 55 4.33 22.29 8.30
CA SER A 55 5.72 21.82 8.17
C SER A 55 5.82 20.29 7.99
N ARG A 56 4.68 19.63 7.77
CA ARG A 56 4.61 18.17 7.66
C ARG A 56 5.19 17.68 6.32
N ARG A 57 5.56 16.42 6.28
CA ARG A 57 5.99 15.72 5.07
C ARG A 57 4.78 15.43 4.19
N GLU A 58 4.89 15.73 2.91
CA GLU A 58 3.88 15.41 1.90
C GLU A 58 4.47 14.44 0.86
N LEU A 59 3.67 13.42 0.52
CA LEU A 59 3.99 12.43 -0.51
C LEU A 59 3.15 12.70 -1.76
N PHE A 60 3.67 12.33 -2.93
CA PHE A 60 2.98 12.47 -4.21
C PHE A 60 2.21 11.18 -4.60
N VAL A 61 1.54 10.57 -3.64
CA VAL A 61 0.81 9.29 -3.79
C VAL A 61 -0.56 9.43 -4.44
N ASP A 62 -1.05 10.65 -4.54
CA ASP A 62 -2.33 11.07 -5.12
C ASP A 62 -2.18 12.43 -5.83
N GLU A 63 -3.25 12.94 -6.44
CA GLU A 63 -3.27 14.22 -7.14
C GLU A 63 -3.55 15.41 -6.20
N HIS A 64 -3.57 15.22 -4.87
CA HIS A 64 -3.96 16.25 -3.91
C HIS A 64 -3.11 17.52 -4.00
N LEU A 65 -1.81 17.38 -4.15
CA LEU A 65 -0.88 18.50 -4.26
C LEU A 65 -0.64 18.94 -5.70
N ILE A 66 -0.90 18.08 -6.67
CA ILE A 66 -0.50 18.28 -8.06
C ILE A 66 -1.54 19.15 -8.77
N GLU A 67 -1.10 20.24 -9.40
CA GLU A 67 -1.94 21.03 -10.30
C GLU A 67 -1.78 20.58 -11.75
N ARG A 68 -0.54 20.40 -12.19
CA ARG A 68 -0.24 19.89 -13.53
C ARG A 68 1.12 19.21 -13.59
N MET A 69 1.24 18.32 -14.53
CA MET A 69 2.49 17.75 -15.02
C MET A 69 2.62 18.02 -16.51
N THR A 70 3.84 18.28 -17.00
CA THR A 70 4.13 18.56 -18.41
C THR A 70 5.42 17.86 -18.85
N GLY A 71 5.65 17.81 -20.16
CA GLY A 71 6.74 17.02 -20.72
C GLY A 71 6.49 15.52 -20.49
N ALA A 72 7.51 14.80 -20.06
CA ALA A 72 7.41 13.38 -19.76
C ALA A 72 7.27 13.08 -18.25
N ALA A 73 6.95 14.09 -17.43
CA ALA A 73 6.69 13.89 -16.00
C ALA A 73 5.39 13.10 -15.78
N ARG A 74 5.44 12.12 -14.86
CA ARG A 74 4.30 11.28 -14.47
C ARG A 74 4.43 10.81 -13.04
N GLN A 75 3.33 10.42 -12.42
CA GLN A 75 3.41 9.61 -11.21
C GLN A 75 3.80 8.17 -11.58
N GLN A 76 4.70 7.60 -10.81
CA GLN A 76 5.20 6.22 -11.00
C GLN A 76 5.13 5.45 -9.70
N LEU A 77 4.39 4.34 -9.71
CA LEU A 77 4.37 3.37 -8.62
C LEU A 77 5.69 2.59 -8.61
N HIS A 78 6.24 2.35 -7.42
CA HIS A 78 7.46 1.56 -7.22
C HIS A 78 7.13 0.25 -6.51
N THR A 79 7.69 -0.84 -7.04
CA THR A 79 7.54 -2.18 -6.48
C THR A 79 8.65 -2.44 -5.44
N PRO A 80 8.32 -2.93 -4.24
CA PRO A 80 9.31 -3.32 -3.25
C PRO A 80 10.25 -4.43 -3.73
N VAL A 81 11.50 -4.35 -3.30
CA VAL A 81 12.54 -5.34 -3.61
C VAL A 81 12.37 -6.56 -2.71
N THR A 82 12.35 -7.74 -3.31
CA THR A 82 12.29 -9.03 -2.60
C THR A 82 13.56 -9.26 -1.78
N ARG A 83 13.38 -9.68 -0.52
CA ARG A 83 14.45 -9.98 0.45
C ARG A 83 14.34 -11.42 0.97
N GLU A 84 14.97 -11.70 2.09
CA GLU A 84 15.03 -13.00 2.74
C GLU A 84 13.68 -13.47 3.33
N LEU A 85 13.59 -14.74 3.68
CA LEU A 85 12.53 -15.27 4.52
C LEU A 85 12.77 -14.81 5.97
N SER A 86 11.83 -14.01 6.51
CA SER A 86 11.94 -13.46 7.86
C SER A 86 11.43 -14.40 8.94
N LEU A 87 10.44 -15.23 8.62
CA LEU A 87 9.86 -16.17 9.58
C LEU A 87 9.37 -17.43 8.87
N VAL A 88 9.60 -18.58 9.48
CA VAL A 88 9.05 -19.89 9.08
C VAL A 88 8.05 -20.32 10.15
N HIS A 89 6.84 -20.69 9.75
CA HIS A 89 5.75 -21.12 10.63
C HIS A 89 5.77 -22.66 10.72
N ASP A 90 6.73 -23.22 11.42
CA ASP A 90 7.05 -24.65 11.46
C ASP A 90 6.79 -25.33 12.82
N ALA A 91 6.33 -24.55 13.81
CA ALA A 91 5.98 -25.11 15.10
C ALA A 91 4.66 -25.93 15.03
N PRO A 92 4.48 -26.95 15.90
CA PRO A 92 3.29 -27.83 15.86
C PRO A 92 1.93 -27.13 16.02
N TRP A 93 1.91 -25.92 16.58
CA TRP A 93 0.71 -25.07 16.73
C TRP A 93 0.58 -24.02 15.61
N GLU A 94 1.47 -24.02 14.67
CA GLU A 94 1.48 -23.20 13.46
C GLU A 94 1.05 -24.04 12.25
N GLY A 95 1.55 -23.77 11.06
CA GLY A 95 1.34 -24.62 9.90
C GLY A 95 1.16 -23.87 8.59
N THR A 96 0.58 -24.55 7.62
CA THR A 96 0.45 -24.06 6.24
C THR A 96 -0.57 -22.93 6.09
N SER A 97 -1.46 -22.73 7.06
CA SER A 97 -2.52 -21.72 7.03
C SER A 97 -2.27 -20.54 7.97
N CYS A 98 -1.05 -20.35 8.47
CA CYS A 98 -0.71 -19.14 9.21
C CYS A 98 -0.94 -17.89 8.36
N GLY A 99 -1.39 -16.81 8.99
CA GLY A 99 -1.74 -15.59 8.26
C GLY A 99 -2.22 -14.48 9.17
N TYR A 100 -2.75 -13.42 8.57
CA TYR A 100 -3.27 -12.23 9.25
C TYR A 100 -2.22 -11.59 10.16
N HIS A 101 -1.01 -11.43 9.61
CA HIS A 101 0.10 -10.84 10.34
C HIS A 101 -0.16 -9.37 10.66
N THR A 102 0.12 -9.02 11.91
CA THR A 102 0.18 -7.63 12.37
C THR A 102 1.60 -7.34 12.82
N VAL A 103 2.19 -6.26 12.35
CA VAL A 103 3.55 -5.84 12.72
C VAL A 103 3.52 -4.38 13.12
N PHE A 104 4.20 -4.02 14.20
CA PHE A 104 4.48 -2.63 14.57
C PHE A 104 5.76 -2.53 15.41
N GLN A 105 6.34 -1.34 15.40
CA GLN A 105 7.46 -0.99 16.27
C GLN A 105 6.97 -0.39 17.58
N ASP A 106 7.53 -0.82 18.69
CA ASP A 106 7.23 -0.36 20.05
C ASP A 106 8.57 -0.05 20.76
N GLY A 107 9.02 1.19 20.66
CA GLY A 107 10.36 1.59 21.05
C GLY A 107 11.44 0.84 20.26
N ASP A 108 12.32 0.14 20.98
CA ASP A 108 13.41 -0.65 20.38
C ASP A 108 12.99 -2.08 20.00
N LEU A 109 11.73 -2.41 20.14
CA LEU A 109 11.22 -3.76 19.86
C LEU A 109 10.22 -3.72 18.70
N TYR A 110 10.39 -4.61 17.75
CA TYR A 110 9.41 -4.92 16.70
C TYR A 110 8.60 -6.11 17.18
N ARG A 111 7.26 -5.99 17.11
CA ARG A 111 6.31 -7.01 17.51
C ARG A 111 5.56 -7.53 16.30
N MET A 112 5.42 -8.83 16.21
CA MET A 112 4.64 -9.51 15.17
C MET A 112 3.64 -10.45 15.80
N TYR A 113 2.43 -10.44 15.26
CA TYR A 113 1.33 -11.29 15.67
C TYR A 113 0.75 -11.98 14.43
N TYR A 114 0.33 -13.24 14.59
CA TYR A 114 -0.22 -14.01 13.48
C TYR A 114 -1.06 -15.18 13.98
N ARG A 115 -1.99 -15.59 13.13
CA ARG A 115 -2.77 -16.79 13.37
C ARG A 115 -1.92 -18.03 13.09
N GLY A 116 -1.85 -18.97 14.03
CA GLY A 116 -1.33 -20.32 13.86
C GLY A 116 -2.47 -21.27 13.45
N ALA A 117 -2.36 -21.86 12.27
CA ALA A 117 -3.36 -22.79 11.74
C ALA A 117 -2.75 -23.74 10.70
N GLN A 118 -3.20 -24.99 10.70
CA GLN A 118 -2.77 -26.01 9.76
C GLN A 118 -3.91 -26.42 8.83
N LEU A 119 -3.63 -26.48 7.53
CA LEU A 119 -4.40 -27.21 6.54
C LEU A 119 -3.66 -28.48 6.18
N ALA A 120 -4.37 -29.58 5.96
CA ALA A 120 -3.75 -30.83 5.56
C ALA A 120 -4.53 -31.53 4.46
N VAL A 121 -3.87 -32.45 3.80
CA VAL A 121 -4.49 -33.40 2.90
C VAL A 121 -4.44 -34.78 3.55
N VAL A 122 -5.60 -35.38 3.77
CA VAL A 122 -5.72 -36.72 4.34
C VAL A 122 -6.65 -37.56 3.48
N GLY A 123 -6.19 -38.72 3.00
CA GLY A 123 -6.97 -39.61 2.15
C GLY A 123 -7.45 -38.94 0.84
N GLY A 124 -6.65 -38.07 0.24
CA GLY A 124 -7.00 -37.33 -0.96
C GLY A 124 -7.99 -36.18 -0.77
N ARG A 125 -8.33 -35.85 0.48
CA ARG A 125 -9.25 -34.75 0.81
C ARG A 125 -8.53 -33.67 1.62
N LEU A 126 -8.85 -32.41 1.33
CA LEU A 126 -8.37 -31.27 2.10
C LEU A 126 -9.11 -31.19 3.44
N ILE A 127 -8.36 -31.23 4.52
CA ILE A 127 -8.85 -31.02 5.88
C ILE A 127 -8.46 -29.60 6.30
N LEU A 128 -9.47 -28.79 6.55
CA LEU A 128 -9.31 -27.45 7.12
C LEU A 128 -9.31 -27.58 8.65
N ASN A 129 -8.35 -26.93 9.31
CA ASN A 129 -8.25 -26.86 10.78
C ASN A 129 -7.93 -28.20 11.45
N GLN A 130 -6.73 -28.73 11.26
CA GLN A 130 -6.25 -29.96 11.93
C GLN A 130 -6.11 -29.82 13.44
N HIS A 131 -5.86 -28.62 13.94
CA HIS A 131 -5.87 -28.25 15.35
C HIS A 131 -6.64 -26.94 15.54
N PRO A 132 -7.03 -26.56 16.77
CA PRO A 132 -7.62 -25.26 17.04
C PRO A 132 -6.73 -24.13 16.50
N GLU A 133 -7.35 -23.06 16.03
CA GLU A 133 -6.62 -21.85 15.68
C GLU A 133 -6.06 -21.21 16.95
N PHE A 134 -4.82 -20.75 16.87
CA PHE A 134 -4.15 -20.01 17.94
C PHE A 134 -3.70 -18.66 17.42
N TYR A 135 -3.51 -17.68 18.31
CA TYR A 135 -2.81 -16.47 17.96
C TYR A 135 -1.42 -16.50 18.57
N CYS A 136 -0.42 -16.28 17.74
CA CYS A 136 0.99 -16.44 18.04
C CYS A 136 1.71 -15.10 18.01
N TYR A 137 2.88 -15.05 18.65
CA TYR A 137 3.71 -13.87 18.81
C TYR A 137 5.15 -14.15 18.40
N ALA A 138 5.75 -13.17 17.72
CA ALA A 138 7.19 -13.11 17.48
C ALA A 138 7.68 -11.68 17.72
N GLU A 139 8.98 -11.55 18.01
CA GLU A 139 9.61 -10.26 18.26
C GLU A 139 10.98 -10.15 17.57
N SER A 140 11.42 -8.92 17.34
CA SER A 140 12.71 -8.61 16.73
C SER A 140 13.28 -7.31 17.30
N ARG A 141 14.62 -7.18 17.33
CA ARG A 141 15.33 -5.95 17.68
C ARG A 141 15.68 -5.09 16.46
N ASP A 142 15.58 -5.63 15.26
CA ASP A 142 15.97 -4.98 14.02
C ASP A 142 14.88 -4.98 12.94
N GLY A 143 13.77 -5.73 13.17
CA GLY A 143 12.71 -5.93 12.20
C GLY A 143 13.10 -6.88 11.05
N ILE A 144 14.26 -7.51 11.12
CA ILE A 144 14.80 -8.42 10.10
C ILE A 144 14.85 -9.85 10.64
N HIS A 145 15.47 -10.03 11.81
CA HIS A 145 15.64 -11.34 12.47
C HIS A 145 14.60 -11.51 13.57
N TRP A 146 13.66 -12.42 13.35
CA TRP A 146 12.53 -12.64 14.25
C TRP A 146 12.75 -13.86 15.14
N LYS A 147 12.29 -13.76 16.39
CA LYS A 147 12.34 -14.83 17.39
C LYS A 147 10.92 -15.15 17.86
N LYS A 148 10.66 -16.43 18.13
CA LYS A 148 9.43 -16.94 18.74
C LYS A 148 9.72 -17.24 20.21
N PRO A 149 9.46 -16.33 21.17
CA PRO A 149 9.77 -16.57 22.58
C PRO A 149 8.83 -17.63 23.18
N SER A 150 9.33 -18.38 24.15
CA SER A 150 8.49 -19.26 24.96
C SER A 150 7.81 -18.46 26.04
N LEU A 151 6.49 -18.23 25.91
CA LEU A 151 5.72 -17.33 26.78
C LEU A 151 5.03 -18.03 27.95
N GLY A 152 4.75 -19.33 27.83
CA GLY A 152 4.15 -20.10 28.92
C GLY A 152 2.67 -19.78 29.21
N LEU A 153 1.98 -19.08 28.32
CA LEU A 153 0.61 -18.60 28.55
C LEU A 153 -0.45 -19.67 28.28
N VAL A 154 -0.35 -20.30 27.11
CA VAL A 154 -1.35 -21.27 26.62
C VAL A 154 -0.74 -22.66 26.57
N LYS A 155 -1.53 -23.71 26.85
CA LYS A 155 -1.12 -25.11 26.70
C LYS A 155 -1.42 -25.61 25.29
N PHE A 156 -0.40 -26.22 24.66
CA PHE A 156 -0.58 -27.00 23.46
C PHE A 156 -0.12 -28.44 23.72
N GLN A 157 -0.99 -29.42 23.55
CA GLN A 157 -0.72 -30.85 23.83
C GLN A 157 -0.06 -31.09 25.20
N GLY A 158 -0.53 -30.37 26.23
CA GLY A 158 -0.03 -30.47 27.59
C GLY A 158 1.21 -29.62 27.94
N ALA A 159 1.96 -29.13 26.93
CA ALA A 159 3.16 -28.32 27.12
C ALA A 159 2.87 -26.81 26.99
N LYS A 160 3.60 -26.00 27.75
CA LYS A 160 3.52 -24.54 27.69
C LYS A 160 4.73 -23.87 26.99
N LYS A 161 5.66 -24.66 26.46
CA LYS A 161 6.83 -24.13 25.74
C LYS A 161 6.43 -23.74 24.31
N ASN A 162 5.74 -22.61 24.18
CA ASN A 162 5.24 -22.08 22.91
C ASN A 162 5.13 -20.55 22.96
N ASN A 163 4.87 -19.93 21.80
CA ASN A 163 4.67 -18.49 21.61
C ASN A 163 3.19 -18.12 21.40
N ILE A 164 2.26 -18.95 21.85
CA ILE A 164 0.83 -18.69 21.76
C ILE A 164 0.45 -17.65 22.82
N ILE A 165 -0.25 -16.60 22.40
CA ILE A 165 -0.72 -15.52 23.27
C ILE A 165 -2.23 -15.55 23.52
N TRP A 166 -2.99 -16.19 22.62
CA TRP A 166 -4.45 -16.20 22.72
C TRP A 166 -5.04 -17.45 22.08
N GLU A 167 -6.12 -17.93 22.70
CA GLU A 167 -7.03 -18.98 22.20
C GLU A 167 -8.47 -18.60 22.54
N GLY A 168 -9.43 -19.09 21.76
CA GLY A 168 -10.85 -18.84 21.97
C GLY A 168 -11.43 -17.78 21.06
N VAL A 169 -12.37 -16.98 21.54
CA VAL A 169 -13.07 -15.98 20.73
C VAL A 169 -12.09 -15.00 20.10
N GLY A 170 -12.30 -14.67 18.82
CA GLY A 170 -11.46 -13.73 18.09
C GLY A 170 -10.17 -14.30 17.50
N THR A 171 -9.80 -15.55 17.80
CA THR A 171 -8.52 -16.14 17.37
C THR A 171 -8.35 -16.17 15.85
N HIS A 172 -9.45 -16.24 15.09
CA HIS A 172 -9.36 -16.34 13.63
C HIS A 172 -8.58 -15.17 12.99
N ASN A 173 -8.73 -13.95 13.52
CA ASN A 173 -8.20 -12.73 12.90
C ASN A 173 -7.85 -11.62 13.91
N PHE A 174 -7.37 -12.01 15.05
CA PHE A 174 -6.95 -11.13 16.13
C PHE A 174 -5.90 -10.12 15.65
N SER A 175 -6.19 -8.81 15.72
CA SER A 175 -5.38 -7.76 15.10
C SER A 175 -4.96 -6.69 16.11
N PRO A 176 -3.81 -6.89 16.78
CA PRO A 176 -3.28 -5.95 17.77
C PRO A 176 -2.75 -4.65 17.17
N PHE A 177 -2.82 -3.57 17.95
CA PHE A 177 -2.14 -2.31 17.69
C PHE A 177 -1.70 -1.61 18.98
N LEU A 178 -0.71 -0.73 18.89
CA LEU A 178 -0.30 0.17 19.95
C LEU A 178 -1.26 1.37 19.96
N ASP A 179 -1.97 1.57 21.06
CA ASP A 179 -2.91 2.68 21.21
C ASP A 179 -2.17 3.97 21.57
N SER A 180 -2.05 4.86 20.61
CA SER A 180 -1.41 6.17 20.77
C SER A 180 -2.37 7.29 21.21
N ARG A 181 -3.60 6.95 21.61
CA ARG A 181 -4.59 7.93 22.09
C ARG A 181 -4.07 8.67 23.31
N PRO A 182 -4.13 10.02 23.32
CA PRO A 182 -3.82 10.79 24.53
C PRO A 182 -4.67 10.33 25.73
N GLY A 183 -4.01 10.06 26.85
CA GLY A 183 -4.68 9.57 28.06
C GLY A 183 -5.15 8.12 28.00
N CYS A 184 -4.63 7.30 27.09
CA CYS A 184 -4.90 5.86 27.08
C CYS A 184 -4.47 5.24 28.42
N PRO A 185 -5.35 4.44 29.10
CA PRO A 185 -4.99 3.77 30.34
C PRO A 185 -3.81 2.81 30.14
N ALA A 186 -2.88 2.77 31.08
CA ALA A 186 -1.68 1.94 31.01
C ALA A 186 -1.99 0.43 30.88
N ASP A 187 -3.06 -0.04 31.49
CA ASP A 187 -3.55 -1.42 31.40
C ASP A 187 -4.22 -1.76 30.06
N GLN A 188 -4.37 -0.76 29.17
CA GLN A 188 -4.93 -0.87 27.82
C GLN A 188 -4.02 -0.27 26.76
N LYS A 189 -2.72 -0.16 27.05
CA LYS A 189 -1.71 0.39 26.14
C LYS A 189 -1.75 -0.26 24.75
N TYR A 190 -2.11 -1.52 24.69
CA TYR A 190 -2.34 -2.24 23.43
C TYR A 190 -3.80 -2.66 23.35
N LYS A 191 -4.37 -2.55 22.18
CA LYS A 191 -5.73 -2.98 21.88
C LYS A 191 -5.76 -3.90 20.67
N ALA A 192 -6.84 -4.66 20.53
CA ALA A 192 -7.06 -5.49 19.34
C ALA A 192 -8.56 -5.58 19.02
N LEU A 193 -8.85 -5.79 17.74
CA LEU A 193 -10.11 -6.36 17.28
C LEU A 193 -9.87 -7.79 16.82
N GLY A 194 -10.86 -8.66 17.02
CA GLY A 194 -10.85 -10.04 16.55
C GLY A 194 -12.22 -10.65 16.61
N GLY A 195 -12.52 -11.57 15.69
CA GLY A 195 -13.81 -12.28 15.67
C GLY A 195 -14.37 -12.47 14.27
N THR A 196 -15.32 -13.36 14.19
CA THR A 196 -16.01 -13.73 12.96
C THR A 196 -17.52 -13.57 13.11
N MET A 197 -18.26 -13.62 12.00
CA MET A 197 -19.73 -13.64 12.06
C MET A 197 -20.28 -14.88 12.75
N ARG A 198 -19.56 -15.99 12.77
CA ARG A 198 -19.98 -17.19 13.53
C ARG A 198 -19.95 -16.96 15.03
N GLU A 199 -19.03 -16.11 15.50
CA GLU A 199 -18.90 -15.68 16.90
C GLU A 199 -19.83 -14.50 17.22
N GLY A 200 -20.49 -13.90 16.23
CA GLY A 200 -21.43 -12.78 16.38
C GLY A 200 -20.85 -11.42 15.93
N GLY A 201 -19.56 -11.31 15.65
CA GLY A 201 -18.92 -10.06 15.24
C GLY A 201 -17.47 -9.90 15.69
N LEU A 202 -16.99 -8.68 15.69
CA LEU A 202 -15.66 -8.33 16.19
C LEU A 202 -15.73 -7.93 17.65
N PHE A 203 -14.85 -8.49 18.47
CA PHE A 203 -14.68 -8.24 19.89
C PHE A 203 -13.49 -7.31 20.13
N ALA A 204 -13.56 -6.58 21.26
CA ALA A 204 -12.51 -5.67 21.70
C ALA A 204 -11.65 -6.31 22.79
N PHE A 205 -10.34 -6.18 22.63
CA PHE A 205 -9.34 -6.71 23.56
C PHE A 205 -8.37 -5.62 24.00
N ALA A 206 -7.73 -5.82 25.15
CA ALA A 206 -6.63 -4.98 25.59
C ALA A 206 -5.53 -5.78 26.30
N SER A 207 -4.35 -5.18 26.34
CA SER A 207 -3.16 -5.68 27.01
C SER A 207 -2.33 -4.51 27.58
N PRO A 208 -1.72 -4.68 28.77
CA PRO A 208 -0.74 -3.73 29.28
C PRO A 208 0.65 -3.91 28.69
N ASP A 209 0.99 -5.11 28.20
CA ASP A 209 2.35 -5.55 27.86
C ASP A 209 2.50 -6.10 26.43
N ALA A 210 1.41 -6.11 25.66
CA ALA A 210 1.34 -6.63 24.31
C ALA A 210 1.39 -8.18 24.20
N VAL A 211 1.45 -8.89 25.31
CA VAL A 211 1.58 -10.35 25.37
C VAL A 211 0.45 -10.99 26.16
N THR A 212 0.07 -10.40 27.30
CA THR A 212 -1.03 -10.85 28.15
C THR A 212 -2.31 -10.11 27.78
N TRP A 213 -3.26 -10.81 27.16
CA TRP A 213 -4.47 -10.19 26.64
C TRP A 213 -5.70 -10.54 27.44
N ARG A 214 -6.67 -9.63 27.44
CA ARG A 214 -7.99 -9.82 28.02
C ARG A 214 -9.09 -9.27 27.13
N LEU A 215 -10.24 -9.91 27.16
CA LEU A 215 -11.45 -9.41 26.53
C LEU A 215 -11.95 -8.19 27.31
N LEU A 216 -12.25 -7.11 26.61
CA LEU A 216 -12.77 -5.88 27.24
C LEU A 216 -14.29 -5.94 27.46
N LYS A 217 -15.02 -6.67 26.60
CA LYS A 217 -16.47 -6.81 26.66
C LYS A 217 -16.88 -8.18 26.12
N LYS A 218 -17.88 -8.81 26.75
CA LYS A 218 -18.37 -10.13 26.34
C LYS A 218 -19.14 -10.14 25.02
N GLU A 219 -19.74 -9.00 24.66
CA GLU A 219 -20.46 -8.81 23.42
C GLU A 219 -19.53 -8.24 22.34
N PRO A 220 -19.78 -8.55 21.04
CA PRO A 220 -19.05 -7.93 19.95
C PRO A 220 -19.32 -6.43 19.88
N VAL A 221 -18.31 -5.66 19.53
CA VAL A 221 -18.39 -4.19 19.38
C VAL A 221 -18.75 -3.77 17.95
N ILE A 222 -18.49 -4.61 16.95
CA ILE A 222 -18.94 -4.45 15.56
C ILE A 222 -19.59 -5.78 15.12
N ASN A 223 -20.86 -5.73 14.72
CA ASN A 223 -21.64 -6.93 14.39
C ASN A 223 -22.28 -6.94 12.99
N LYS A 224 -21.90 -5.98 12.14
CA LYS A 224 -22.36 -5.90 10.74
C LYS A 224 -21.16 -5.87 9.80
N GLY A 225 -20.92 -6.99 9.11
CA GLY A 225 -19.78 -7.14 8.20
C GLY A 225 -19.62 -8.57 7.70
N ALA A 226 -18.46 -8.88 7.15
CA ALA A 226 -18.08 -10.21 6.68
C ALA A 226 -16.67 -10.55 7.20
N PHE A 227 -16.56 -10.78 8.48
CA PHE A 227 -15.32 -10.72 9.26
C PHE A 227 -14.37 -11.93 9.09
N ASP A 228 -14.65 -12.86 8.19
CA ASP A 228 -13.70 -13.91 7.79
C ASP A 228 -12.59 -13.31 6.91
N SER A 229 -11.80 -12.44 7.54
CA SER A 229 -10.68 -11.68 6.96
C SER A 229 -9.93 -10.98 8.09
N GLN A 230 -8.77 -10.36 7.81
CA GLN A 230 -8.13 -9.47 8.76
C GLN A 230 -8.91 -8.15 8.85
N ASN A 231 -9.31 -7.80 10.07
CA ASN A 231 -10.05 -6.58 10.38
C ASN A 231 -9.20 -5.76 11.36
N LEU A 232 -8.94 -4.52 11.04
CA LEU A 232 -7.96 -3.67 11.73
C LEU A 232 -8.63 -2.52 12.43
N ALA A 233 -8.00 -2.03 13.50
CA ALA A 233 -8.30 -0.74 14.09
C ALA A 233 -7.01 -0.05 14.55
N PHE A 234 -7.06 1.25 14.70
CA PHE A 234 -5.99 2.08 15.25
C PHE A 234 -6.55 3.41 15.75
N TRP A 235 -5.75 4.16 16.50
CA TRP A 235 -6.03 5.55 16.82
C TRP A 235 -5.60 6.44 15.65
N ASP A 236 -6.55 7.09 15.02
CA ASP A 236 -6.33 8.10 13.98
C ASP A 236 -6.13 9.45 14.64
N ALA A 237 -4.87 9.84 14.81
CA ALA A 237 -4.50 11.07 15.53
C ALA A 237 -4.94 12.35 14.79
N GLU A 238 -5.02 12.32 13.46
CA GLU A 238 -5.48 13.45 12.63
C GLU A 238 -7.01 13.65 12.77
N ALA A 239 -7.76 12.55 12.86
CA ALA A 239 -9.21 12.58 13.04
C ALA A 239 -9.61 12.66 14.53
N GLY A 240 -8.71 12.38 15.47
CA GLY A 240 -8.95 12.38 16.90
C GLY A 240 -9.93 11.28 17.36
N CYS A 241 -9.94 10.13 16.68
CA CYS A 241 -10.84 9.02 17.00
C CYS A 241 -10.19 7.66 16.69
N TYR A 242 -10.75 6.57 17.21
CA TYR A 242 -10.45 5.25 16.70
C TYR A 242 -11.09 5.06 15.34
N ARG A 243 -10.38 4.42 14.43
CA ARG A 243 -10.86 4.04 13.11
C ARG A 243 -10.67 2.55 12.91
N ALA A 244 -11.72 1.88 12.39
CA ALA A 244 -11.68 0.47 12.02
C ALA A 244 -11.85 0.29 10.52
N TYR A 245 -11.18 -0.73 9.96
CA TYR A 245 -11.36 -1.19 8.59
C TYR A 245 -11.63 -2.69 8.60
N TYR A 246 -12.74 -3.09 7.97
CA TYR A 246 -13.17 -4.47 7.97
C TYR A 246 -13.85 -4.86 6.67
N ARG A 247 -13.87 -6.15 6.39
CA ARG A 247 -14.43 -6.70 5.15
C ARG A 247 -15.95 -6.71 5.18
N ILE A 248 -16.53 -6.42 4.02
CA ILE A 248 -17.93 -6.68 3.67
C ILE A 248 -18.01 -7.41 2.33
N PHE A 249 -19.21 -7.82 1.95
CA PHE A 249 -19.59 -8.08 0.56
C PHE A 249 -20.55 -7.00 0.10
N THR A 250 -20.45 -6.58 -1.16
CA THR A 250 -21.28 -5.49 -1.71
C THR A 250 -22.74 -5.88 -1.84
N LYS A 251 -23.05 -7.17 -1.86
CA LYS A 251 -24.41 -7.74 -1.95
C LYS A 251 -24.53 -8.98 -1.05
N GLY A 252 -25.77 -9.46 -0.93
CA GLY A 252 -26.06 -10.68 -0.17
C GLY A 252 -26.27 -10.42 1.32
N ILE A 253 -26.28 -11.51 2.10
CA ILE A 253 -26.52 -11.48 3.55
C ILE A 253 -25.35 -12.15 4.25
N THR A 254 -24.72 -11.45 5.20
CA THR A 254 -23.61 -11.95 6.01
C THR A 254 -23.92 -11.71 7.49
N THR A 255 -24.69 -12.61 8.09
CA THR A 255 -25.04 -12.58 9.51
C THR A 255 -24.62 -13.88 10.20
N ALA A 256 -24.64 -13.92 11.52
CA ALA A 256 -24.37 -15.14 12.27
C ALA A 256 -25.32 -16.31 11.92
N LYS A 257 -26.56 -16.00 11.52
CA LYS A 257 -27.58 -17.00 11.18
C LYS A 257 -27.62 -17.35 9.69
N VAL A 258 -27.30 -16.39 8.82
CA VAL A 258 -27.39 -16.56 7.37
C VAL A 258 -26.10 -16.06 6.73
N TRP A 259 -25.41 -16.98 6.05
CA TRP A 259 -24.20 -16.66 5.30
C TRP A 259 -24.42 -16.96 3.81
N LYS A 260 -24.84 -15.94 3.08
CA LYS A 260 -25.07 -15.95 1.62
C LYS A 260 -24.46 -14.71 1.00
N PRO A 261 -23.10 -14.61 1.00
CA PRO A 261 -22.41 -13.47 0.41
C PRO A 261 -22.62 -13.42 -1.10
N ALA A 262 -22.73 -12.22 -1.65
CA ALA A 262 -22.86 -11.97 -3.08
C ALA A 262 -22.15 -10.65 -3.44
N GLY A 263 -21.95 -10.40 -4.73
CA GLY A 263 -21.16 -9.28 -5.21
C GLY A 263 -19.66 -9.49 -4.97
N VAL A 264 -18.93 -8.43 -4.70
CA VAL A 264 -17.49 -8.48 -4.49
C VAL A 264 -17.12 -8.26 -3.02
N ARG A 265 -15.97 -8.79 -2.61
CA ARG A 265 -15.36 -8.45 -1.33
C ARG A 265 -14.90 -7.01 -1.36
N ALA A 266 -15.39 -6.21 -0.41
CA ALA A 266 -15.10 -4.80 -0.28
C ALA A 266 -14.71 -4.45 1.15
N ILE A 267 -14.31 -3.22 1.38
CA ILE A 267 -13.83 -2.73 2.66
C ILE A 267 -14.78 -1.65 3.16
N ARG A 268 -15.10 -1.71 4.45
CA ARG A 268 -15.87 -0.70 5.18
C ARG A 268 -15.03 -0.11 6.28
N THR A 269 -15.19 1.19 6.54
CA THR A 269 -14.62 1.87 7.71
C THR A 269 -15.73 2.23 8.69
N ALA A 270 -15.37 2.37 9.97
CA ALA A 270 -16.19 2.97 11.01
C ALA A 270 -15.30 3.70 12.00
N THR A 271 -15.86 4.66 12.75
CA THR A 271 -15.16 5.45 13.76
C THR A 271 -15.73 5.22 15.15
N SER A 272 -14.92 5.48 16.19
CA SER A 272 -15.35 5.38 17.59
C SER A 272 -14.54 6.35 18.47
N ASP A 273 -15.19 6.94 19.46
CA ASP A 273 -14.53 7.80 20.44
C ASP A 273 -13.94 7.01 21.61
N ASP A 274 -14.45 5.78 21.86
CA ASP A 274 -14.17 5.00 23.08
C ASP A 274 -13.73 3.55 22.82
N PHE A 275 -13.65 3.14 21.53
CA PHE A 275 -13.34 1.78 21.10
C PHE A 275 -14.47 0.75 21.30
N PHE A 276 -15.61 1.16 21.88
CA PHE A 276 -16.75 0.29 22.13
C PHE A 276 -17.96 0.61 21.25
N HIS A 277 -18.22 1.88 21.01
CA HIS A 277 -19.37 2.36 20.25
C HIS A 277 -18.90 2.87 18.88
N TRP A 278 -19.10 2.03 17.86
CA TRP A 278 -18.69 2.32 16.49
C TRP A 278 -19.84 2.95 15.70
N LYS A 279 -19.53 4.04 15.02
CA LYS A 279 -20.48 4.87 14.25
C LYS A 279 -19.93 5.17 12.84
N ASP A 280 -20.75 5.84 12.03
CA ASP A 280 -20.37 6.36 10.71
C ASP A 280 -19.83 5.29 9.75
N ALA A 281 -20.40 4.08 9.83
CA ALA A 281 -19.98 2.96 8.99
C ALA A 281 -20.20 3.28 7.51
N THR A 282 -19.13 3.38 6.73
CA THR A 282 -19.12 3.81 5.33
C THR A 282 -18.24 2.89 4.50
N ASP A 283 -18.73 2.52 3.30
CA ASP A 283 -17.96 1.72 2.36
C ASP A 283 -16.89 2.58 1.69
N LEU A 284 -15.69 2.01 1.50
CA LEU A 284 -14.63 2.72 0.80
C LEU A 284 -14.99 2.93 -0.66
N THR A 285 -14.57 4.07 -1.17
CA THR A 285 -14.67 4.40 -2.60
C THR A 285 -13.27 4.57 -3.20
N TYR A 286 -13.16 4.25 -4.47
CA TYR A 286 -11.91 4.29 -5.21
C TYR A 286 -12.09 5.14 -6.46
N GLU A 287 -11.27 6.16 -6.61
CA GLU A 287 -11.27 7.00 -7.81
C GLU A 287 -10.51 6.26 -8.93
N ASP A 288 -11.06 6.28 -10.14
CA ASP A 288 -10.46 5.73 -11.36
C ASP A 288 -10.00 4.26 -11.25
N SER A 289 -10.74 3.46 -10.49
CA SER A 289 -10.38 2.05 -10.28
C SER A 289 -11.55 1.13 -10.63
N PRO A 290 -11.28 -0.03 -11.29
CA PRO A 290 -12.30 -1.02 -11.56
C PRO A 290 -12.84 -1.66 -10.27
N GLU A 291 -14.06 -2.21 -10.33
CA GLU A 291 -14.58 -3.04 -9.24
C GLU A 291 -13.79 -4.35 -9.19
N GLU A 292 -13.10 -4.60 -8.09
CA GLU A 292 -12.28 -5.79 -7.86
C GLU A 292 -12.49 -6.33 -6.45
N GLN A 293 -12.12 -7.59 -6.22
CA GLN A 293 -12.26 -8.21 -4.92
C GLN A 293 -11.09 -7.88 -4.01
N MET A 294 -11.32 -7.09 -2.97
CA MET A 294 -10.37 -6.75 -1.91
C MET A 294 -10.54 -7.71 -0.74
N TYR A 295 -9.64 -8.72 -0.63
CA TYR A 295 -9.81 -9.75 0.40
C TYR A 295 -9.46 -9.25 1.80
N THR A 296 -8.36 -8.50 1.93
CA THR A 296 -7.92 -7.83 3.16
C THR A 296 -7.76 -6.33 2.92
N ASN A 297 -7.37 -5.55 3.91
CA ASN A 297 -7.25 -4.10 3.79
C ASN A 297 -5.89 -3.52 4.23
N GLN A 298 -5.32 -3.98 5.34
CA GLN A 298 -4.07 -3.52 5.97
C GLN A 298 -3.92 -2.00 6.06
N VAL A 299 -5.03 -1.29 6.34
CA VAL A 299 -5.02 0.18 6.43
C VAL A 299 -4.49 0.65 7.78
N SER A 300 -3.59 1.61 7.74
CA SER A 300 -3.05 2.31 8.92
C SER A 300 -2.60 3.72 8.56
N SER A 301 -2.36 4.57 9.55
CA SER A 301 -1.68 5.86 9.34
C SER A 301 -0.23 5.59 8.96
N TYR A 302 0.27 6.31 7.94
CA TYR A 302 1.68 6.22 7.59
C TYR A 302 2.53 6.99 8.60
N HIS A 303 3.37 6.31 9.36
CA HIS A 303 4.07 6.88 10.53
C HIS A 303 4.93 8.12 10.22
N ARG A 304 5.44 8.27 8.99
CA ARG A 304 6.24 9.45 8.56
C ARG A 304 5.38 10.62 8.08
N ALA A 305 4.10 10.36 7.75
CA ALA A 305 3.12 11.35 7.32
C ALA A 305 1.73 10.90 7.82
N PRO A 306 1.41 11.03 9.13
CA PRO A 306 0.23 10.41 9.75
C PRO A 306 -1.13 10.87 9.17
N HIS A 307 -1.16 12.02 8.50
CA HIS A 307 -2.34 12.52 7.78
C HIS A 307 -2.60 11.78 6.44
N ILE A 308 -1.75 10.84 6.07
CA ILE A 308 -1.93 9.94 4.93
C ILE A 308 -2.15 8.54 5.47
N LEU A 309 -3.32 7.99 5.20
CA LEU A 309 -3.59 6.58 5.44
C LEU A 309 -3.08 5.76 4.26
N VAL A 310 -2.40 4.67 4.55
CA VAL A 310 -1.91 3.70 3.57
C VAL A 310 -2.55 2.35 3.82
N GLY A 311 -2.98 1.66 2.77
CA GLY A 311 -3.53 0.31 2.85
C GLY A 311 -2.88 -0.62 1.84
N PHE A 312 -2.80 -1.91 2.19
CA PHE A 312 -2.25 -2.96 1.32
C PHE A 312 -3.29 -4.05 1.11
N PRO A 313 -4.37 -3.77 0.36
CA PRO A 313 -5.39 -4.77 0.11
C PRO A 313 -4.81 -5.95 -0.68
N MET A 314 -5.23 -7.16 -0.31
CA MET A 314 -4.94 -8.35 -1.09
C MET A 314 -6.00 -8.47 -2.19
N ARG A 315 -5.62 -8.22 -3.44
CA ARG A 315 -6.48 -8.44 -4.59
C ARG A 315 -6.66 -9.94 -4.80
N TYR A 316 -7.90 -10.37 -4.92
CA TYR A 316 -8.27 -11.76 -5.18
C TYR A 316 -8.85 -11.90 -6.59
N VAL A 317 -8.33 -12.86 -7.37
CA VAL A 317 -8.70 -13.09 -8.75
C VAL A 317 -8.99 -14.59 -8.97
N GLU A 318 -10.11 -14.90 -9.60
CA GLU A 318 -10.42 -16.24 -10.11
C GLU A 318 -10.13 -16.30 -11.61
N ARG A 319 -9.14 -17.14 -11.99
CA ARG A 319 -8.70 -17.27 -13.40
C ARG A 319 -9.39 -18.42 -14.12
N GLY A 320 -10.07 -19.31 -13.41
CA GLY A 320 -10.61 -20.55 -13.95
C GLY A 320 -9.52 -21.53 -14.41
N TRP A 321 -9.94 -22.73 -14.75
CA TRP A 321 -9.06 -23.77 -15.28
C TRP A 321 -8.81 -23.58 -16.78
N ASN A 322 -7.70 -22.96 -17.12
CA ASN A 322 -7.21 -22.73 -18.48
C ASN A 322 -5.78 -23.28 -18.63
N PRO A 323 -5.18 -23.27 -19.84
CA PRO A 323 -3.82 -23.77 -20.05
C PRO A 323 -2.76 -23.12 -19.15
N SER A 324 -2.82 -21.81 -18.93
CA SER A 324 -1.88 -21.10 -18.05
C SER A 324 -2.03 -21.52 -16.59
N MET A 325 -3.25 -21.68 -16.08
CA MET A 325 -3.49 -22.18 -14.73
C MET A 325 -2.95 -23.60 -14.55
N ARG A 326 -3.08 -24.44 -15.57
CA ARG A 326 -2.54 -25.81 -15.56
C ARG A 326 -1.03 -25.89 -15.71
N ALA A 327 -0.39 -24.84 -16.21
CA ALA A 327 1.06 -24.72 -16.32
C ALA A 327 1.73 -24.27 -15.01
N LEU A 328 0.98 -23.64 -14.09
CA LEU A 328 1.51 -23.23 -12.80
C LEU A 328 2.03 -24.43 -11.99
N PRO A 329 3.04 -24.21 -11.12
CA PRO A 329 3.60 -25.28 -10.29
C PRO A 329 2.53 -26.02 -9.48
N GLU A 330 2.80 -27.29 -9.16
CA GLU A 330 1.98 -28.14 -8.28
C GLU A 330 0.56 -28.41 -8.83
N ARG A 331 0.44 -28.59 -10.13
CA ARG A 331 -0.84 -28.81 -10.81
C ARG A 331 -1.72 -29.83 -10.12
N GLU A 332 -1.22 -31.04 -9.87
CA GLU A 332 -2.00 -32.12 -9.25
C GLU A 332 -2.51 -31.73 -7.87
N HIS A 333 -1.71 -31.02 -7.09
CA HIS A 333 -2.12 -30.52 -5.78
C HIS A 333 -3.18 -29.41 -5.91
N ARG A 334 -3.11 -28.55 -6.95
CA ARG A 334 -4.13 -27.54 -7.24
C ARG A 334 -5.46 -28.20 -7.63
N GLU A 335 -5.41 -29.20 -8.49
CA GLU A 335 -6.58 -29.96 -8.92
C GLU A 335 -7.24 -30.66 -7.71
N MET A 336 -6.46 -31.33 -6.87
CA MET A 336 -6.93 -32.00 -5.66
C MET A 336 -7.60 -31.03 -4.68
N ARG A 337 -6.99 -29.87 -4.39
CA ARG A 337 -7.61 -28.92 -3.44
C ARG A 337 -8.82 -28.19 -4.02
N SER A 338 -8.98 -28.14 -5.35
CA SER A 338 -10.20 -27.67 -6.01
C SER A 338 -11.39 -28.58 -5.76
N GLU A 339 -11.18 -29.88 -5.48
CA GLU A 339 -12.27 -30.80 -5.11
C GLU A 339 -12.95 -30.37 -3.79
N ALA A 340 -12.18 -29.82 -2.84
CA ALA A 340 -12.74 -29.29 -1.61
C ALA A 340 -13.47 -27.95 -1.82
N HIS A 341 -12.90 -27.07 -2.61
CA HIS A 341 -13.49 -25.82 -3.06
C HIS A 341 -12.71 -25.29 -4.27
N GLU A 342 -13.39 -25.03 -5.37
CA GLU A 342 -12.80 -24.67 -6.66
C GLU A 342 -11.76 -23.53 -6.56
N ARG A 343 -12.06 -22.47 -5.81
CA ARG A 343 -11.15 -21.35 -5.58
C ARG A 343 -9.81 -21.73 -4.94
N TYR A 344 -9.72 -22.84 -4.23
CA TYR A 344 -8.46 -23.24 -3.57
C TYR A 344 -7.40 -23.72 -4.56
N GLY A 345 -7.82 -24.15 -5.75
CA GLY A 345 -6.89 -24.50 -6.83
C GLY A 345 -6.62 -23.37 -7.82
N MET A 346 -7.66 -22.60 -8.18
CA MET A 346 -7.57 -21.59 -9.25
C MET A 346 -7.60 -20.12 -8.79
N GLY A 347 -7.86 -19.87 -7.51
CA GLY A 347 -7.77 -18.51 -6.97
C GLY A 347 -6.33 -18.04 -6.86
N LEU A 348 -6.08 -16.80 -7.27
CA LEU A 348 -4.79 -16.14 -7.16
C LEU A 348 -4.93 -14.88 -6.32
N THR A 349 -3.88 -14.52 -5.61
CA THR A 349 -3.84 -13.27 -4.84
C THR A 349 -2.51 -12.54 -5.00
N GLU A 350 -2.56 -11.23 -4.88
CA GLU A 350 -1.39 -10.35 -4.92
C GLU A 350 -1.63 -9.11 -4.06
N ALA A 351 -0.57 -8.38 -3.73
CA ALA A 351 -0.67 -7.16 -2.94
C ALA A 351 -0.88 -5.93 -3.83
N GLN A 352 -1.85 -5.09 -3.48
CA GLN A 352 -2.01 -3.73 -4.00
C GLN A 352 -1.60 -2.69 -2.96
N VAL A 353 -1.60 -1.42 -3.35
CA VAL A 353 -1.44 -0.29 -2.43
C VAL A 353 -2.50 0.78 -2.71
N MET A 354 -2.96 1.42 -1.65
CA MET A 354 -3.93 2.52 -1.73
C MET A 354 -3.68 3.57 -0.66
N PHE A 355 -4.07 4.81 -0.93
CA PHE A 355 -3.84 5.96 -0.05
C PHE A 355 -5.11 6.76 0.13
N SER A 356 -5.27 7.36 1.31
CA SER A 356 -6.40 8.25 1.60
C SER A 356 -5.97 9.38 2.53
N ARG A 357 -6.68 10.52 2.45
CA ARG A 357 -6.52 11.66 3.35
C ARG A 357 -7.73 11.91 4.24
N ASP A 358 -8.82 11.18 4.04
CA ASP A 358 -10.06 11.28 4.84
C ASP A 358 -10.51 9.94 5.43
N GLY A 359 -9.90 8.84 4.98
CA GLY A 359 -10.18 7.49 5.45
C GLY A 359 -11.37 6.81 4.78
N VAL A 360 -11.99 7.42 3.77
CA VAL A 360 -13.13 6.87 3.01
C VAL A 360 -12.83 6.82 1.51
N HIS A 361 -12.31 7.91 0.96
CA HIS A 361 -11.96 8.01 -0.45
C HIS A 361 -10.48 7.65 -0.63
N PHE A 362 -10.22 6.57 -1.37
CA PHE A 362 -8.86 6.08 -1.59
C PHE A 362 -8.44 6.21 -3.06
N LYS A 363 -7.24 6.73 -3.27
CA LYS A 363 -6.50 6.50 -4.50
C LYS A 363 -5.92 5.08 -4.43
N ARG A 364 -6.50 4.14 -5.16
CA ARG A 364 -5.95 2.79 -5.31
C ARG A 364 -5.11 2.74 -6.58
N TRP A 365 -3.90 2.25 -6.45
CA TRP A 365 -3.06 1.94 -7.61
C TRP A 365 -3.49 0.60 -8.18
N ASN A 366 -3.87 0.60 -9.48
CA ASN A 366 -4.48 -0.58 -10.11
C ASN A 366 -3.43 -1.65 -10.48
N ASP A 367 -2.17 -1.26 -10.65
CA ASP A 367 -1.07 -2.20 -10.79
C ASP A 367 -0.77 -2.92 -9.47
N ALA A 368 -0.20 -4.13 -9.58
CA ALA A 368 0.24 -4.86 -8.39
C ALA A 368 1.40 -4.10 -7.71
N PHE A 369 1.27 -3.82 -6.43
CA PHE A 369 2.35 -3.28 -5.61
C PHE A 369 3.45 -4.33 -5.41
N ILE A 370 3.05 -5.56 -5.08
CA ILE A 370 3.94 -6.72 -5.08
C ILE A 370 3.23 -7.81 -5.88
N PRO A 371 3.69 -8.07 -7.13
CA PRO A 371 3.18 -9.18 -7.94
C PRO A 371 3.68 -10.52 -7.40
N PRO A 372 3.04 -11.66 -7.75
CA PRO A 372 3.44 -12.98 -7.29
C PRO A 372 4.88 -13.40 -7.64
N GLY A 373 5.52 -12.71 -8.57
CA GLY A 373 6.91 -12.95 -8.98
C GLY A 373 7.09 -14.24 -9.80
N PRO A 374 8.34 -14.76 -9.90
CA PRO A 374 8.63 -15.99 -10.62
C PRO A 374 7.83 -17.17 -10.10
N GLU A 375 7.40 -18.05 -10.99
CA GLU A 375 6.70 -19.29 -10.64
C GLU A 375 7.61 -20.22 -9.85
N ARG A 376 7.19 -20.57 -8.64
CA ARG A 376 7.88 -21.46 -7.71
C ARG A 376 6.85 -22.33 -6.97
N PRO A 377 7.21 -23.47 -6.40
CA PRO A 377 6.33 -24.19 -5.50
C PRO A 377 5.71 -23.26 -4.44
N ASP A 378 4.43 -23.46 -4.17
CA ASP A 378 3.63 -22.68 -3.21
C ASP A 378 3.52 -21.17 -3.49
N THR A 379 3.84 -20.70 -4.70
CA THR A 379 3.53 -19.34 -5.17
C THR A 379 2.36 -19.34 -6.16
N TRP A 380 1.88 -18.17 -6.57
CA TRP A 380 0.72 -18.05 -7.46
C TRP A 380 -0.52 -18.80 -6.92
N ASN A 381 -0.76 -18.65 -5.64
CA ASN A 381 -1.80 -19.35 -4.90
C ASN A 381 -2.81 -18.38 -4.28
N TYR A 382 -3.97 -18.92 -3.89
CA TYR A 382 -4.88 -18.26 -2.98
C TYR A 382 -4.20 -18.03 -1.63
N SER A 383 -4.27 -16.81 -1.11
CA SER A 383 -3.59 -16.26 0.08
C SER A 383 -2.07 -16.02 -0.03
N HIS A 384 -1.48 -16.18 -1.20
CA HIS A 384 -0.12 -15.70 -1.47
C HIS A 384 -0.08 -14.17 -1.40
N LEU A 385 1.00 -13.59 -0.81
CA LEU A 385 1.15 -12.14 -0.60
C LEU A 385 0.04 -11.48 0.24
N GLY A 386 -0.55 -12.24 1.18
CA GLY A 386 -1.26 -11.61 2.31
C GLY A 386 -0.25 -10.79 3.13
N MET A 387 -0.34 -9.46 3.01
CA MET A 387 0.61 -8.54 3.66
C MET A 387 0.33 -8.40 5.14
N ALA A 388 1.38 -8.16 5.93
CA ALA A 388 1.25 -7.68 7.30
C ALA A 388 0.64 -6.26 7.34
N SER A 389 0.11 -5.86 8.48
CA SER A 389 -0.76 -4.68 8.59
C SER A 389 -0.10 -3.36 8.23
N GLN A 390 1.21 -3.18 8.44
CA GLN A 390 1.91 -1.93 8.14
C GLN A 390 3.40 -2.14 7.92
N PRO A 391 4.07 -1.25 7.15
CA PRO A 391 5.52 -1.27 7.03
C PRO A 391 6.18 -0.73 8.30
N VAL A 392 7.38 -1.21 8.56
CA VAL A 392 8.26 -0.70 9.62
C VAL A 392 9.60 -0.26 9.04
N GLU A 393 10.30 0.66 9.71
CA GLU A 393 11.63 1.06 9.28
C GLU A 393 12.70 0.07 9.77
N THR A 394 13.55 -0.38 8.86
CA THR A 394 14.70 -1.24 9.16
C THR A 394 15.99 -0.62 8.63
N LYS A 395 17.14 -1.14 9.06
CA LYS A 395 18.43 -0.78 8.45
C LYS A 395 18.46 -1.28 7.00
N SER A 396 19.11 -0.51 6.14
CA SER A 396 19.46 -0.97 4.81
C SER A 396 20.64 -1.94 4.85
N ASP A 397 20.68 -2.87 3.89
CA ASP A 397 21.84 -3.76 3.69
C ASP A 397 23.07 -3.01 3.15
N LEU A 398 22.89 -1.78 2.65
CA LEU A 398 23.97 -0.92 2.17
C LEU A 398 24.52 -0.08 3.34
N PRO A 399 25.76 -0.30 3.78
CA PRO A 399 26.37 0.48 4.87
C PRO A 399 26.37 1.98 4.58
N GLY A 400 25.90 2.77 5.56
CA GLY A 400 25.83 4.22 5.43
C GLY A 400 24.60 4.76 4.67
N ALA A 401 23.81 3.89 4.05
CA ALA A 401 22.55 4.29 3.43
C ALA A 401 21.48 4.65 4.48
N ALA A 402 20.47 5.40 4.07
CA ALA A 402 19.29 5.66 4.88
C ALA A 402 18.57 4.34 5.23
N ARG A 403 17.76 4.37 6.30
CA ARG A 403 16.83 3.27 6.60
C ARG A 403 15.85 3.07 5.43
N GLU A 404 15.22 1.90 5.40
CA GLU A 404 14.23 1.53 4.39
C GLU A 404 12.92 1.06 5.05
N LEU A 405 11.83 1.06 4.29
CA LEU A 405 10.58 0.43 4.71
C LEU A 405 10.68 -1.07 4.48
N SER A 406 10.37 -1.86 5.50
CA SER A 406 10.20 -3.30 5.41
C SER A 406 8.73 -3.68 5.45
N PHE A 407 8.33 -4.53 4.52
CA PHE A 407 7.03 -5.16 4.38
C PHE A 407 7.20 -6.66 4.54
N TYR A 408 6.15 -7.34 5.01
CA TYR A 408 6.17 -8.79 5.17
C TYR A 408 4.96 -9.39 4.46
N GLY A 409 5.22 -10.29 3.53
CA GLY A 409 4.21 -10.98 2.73
C GLY A 409 4.27 -12.49 2.93
N LYS A 410 3.11 -13.12 3.06
CA LYS A 410 3.00 -14.57 3.20
C LYS A 410 3.41 -15.26 1.89
N GLU A 411 4.29 -16.26 1.98
CA GLU A 411 4.60 -17.22 0.92
C GLU A 411 4.31 -18.65 1.38
N GLY A 412 4.04 -19.53 0.43
CA GLY A 412 3.70 -20.91 0.72
C GLY A 412 2.31 -21.10 1.29
N GLY A 413 2.05 -22.27 1.84
CA GLY A 413 0.89 -22.49 2.67
C GLY A 413 -0.17 -23.45 2.16
N TRP A 414 0.08 -24.19 1.09
CA TRP A 414 -0.85 -25.24 0.66
C TRP A 414 -0.23 -26.62 0.71
N THR A 415 1.07 -26.73 0.57
CA THR A 415 1.82 -28.00 0.60
C THR A 415 2.68 -28.08 1.86
N GLY A 416 3.05 -29.30 2.25
CA GLY A 416 3.91 -29.52 3.40
C GLY A 416 3.24 -29.26 4.75
N THR A 417 4.04 -28.77 5.71
CA THR A 417 3.64 -28.60 7.12
C THR A 417 3.81 -27.18 7.63
N SER A 418 4.28 -26.25 6.80
CA SER A 418 4.56 -24.86 7.20
C SER A 418 4.26 -23.90 6.07
N CYS A 419 4.14 -22.63 6.41
CA CYS A 419 4.25 -21.51 5.46
C CYS A 419 5.34 -20.54 5.93
N THR A 420 5.65 -19.56 5.09
CA THR A 420 6.74 -18.63 5.36
C THR A 420 6.26 -17.18 5.23
N LEU A 421 7.02 -16.29 5.83
CA LEU A 421 6.84 -14.85 5.69
C LEU A 421 8.11 -14.26 5.09
N ARG A 422 7.99 -13.62 3.94
CA ARG A 422 9.10 -12.98 3.24
C ARG A 422 9.11 -11.48 3.50
N ARG A 423 10.30 -10.93 3.69
CA ARG A 423 10.52 -9.49 3.73
C ARG A 423 10.67 -8.91 2.33
N TYR A 424 10.15 -7.72 2.16
CA TYR A 424 10.30 -6.86 0.98
C TYR A 424 10.71 -5.48 1.46
N THR A 425 11.53 -4.76 0.70
CA THR A 425 11.99 -3.44 1.09
C THR A 425 11.71 -2.38 0.05
N LEU A 426 11.47 -1.19 0.52
CA LEU A 426 11.27 0.00 -0.29
C LEU A 426 11.98 1.17 0.37
N ARG A 427 12.46 2.12 -0.42
CA ARG A 427 12.92 3.42 0.05
C ARG A 427 11.91 4.05 1.01
N LEU A 428 12.37 4.79 2.02
CA LEU A 428 11.48 5.61 2.86
C LEU A 428 10.66 6.56 1.97
N ASP A 429 9.34 6.61 2.18
CA ASP A 429 8.36 7.38 1.40
C ASP A 429 8.26 6.98 -0.09
N GLY A 430 8.91 5.89 -0.50
CA GLY A 430 9.18 5.51 -1.88
C GLY A 430 8.05 4.82 -2.62
N PHE A 431 6.81 4.88 -2.15
CA PHE A 431 5.67 4.21 -2.80
C PHE A 431 5.42 4.70 -4.23
N VAL A 432 5.41 6.02 -4.38
CA VAL A 432 5.14 6.71 -5.65
C VAL A 432 6.08 7.89 -5.77
N SER A 433 6.60 8.13 -6.97
CA SER A 433 7.36 9.34 -7.29
C SER A 433 6.68 10.16 -8.37
N ILE A 434 7.05 11.44 -8.45
CA ILE A 434 7.01 12.18 -9.70
C ILE A 434 8.28 11.82 -10.46
N ASN A 435 8.13 11.01 -11.50
CA ASN A 435 9.23 10.52 -12.33
C ASN A 435 9.35 11.35 -13.60
N ALA A 436 10.56 11.66 -14.02
CA ALA A 436 10.84 12.17 -15.36
C ALA A 436 12.06 11.45 -15.95
N PRO A 437 11.96 10.97 -17.21
CA PRO A 437 13.09 10.37 -17.93
C PRO A 437 14.14 11.43 -18.31
N MET A 438 15.16 11.02 -19.07
CA MET A 438 16.25 11.88 -19.54
C MET A 438 15.75 13.03 -20.43
N SER A 439 14.63 12.85 -21.14
CA SER A 439 13.98 13.91 -21.92
C SER A 439 13.39 15.04 -21.08
N GLY A 440 13.29 14.80 -19.77
CA GLY A 440 12.80 15.78 -18.79
C GLY A 440 11.30 15.89 -18.70
N GLY A 441 10.87 16.56 -17.65
CA GLY A 441 9.46 16.88 -17.40
C GLY A 441 9.34 17.84 -16.21
N GLU A 442 8.15 18.36 -16.01
CA GLU A 442 7.88 19.34 -14.95
C GLU A 442 6.63 18.93 -14.16
N MET A 443 6.63 19.23 -12.88
CA MET A 443 5.45 19.19 -12.03
C MET A 443 5.29 20.52 -11.31
N VAL A 444 4.08 21.04 -11.29
CA VAL A 444 3.71 22.24 -10.54
C VAL A 444 2.62 21.89 -9.54
N THR A 445 2.85 22.28 -8.29
CA THR A 445 1.85 22.06 -7.24
C THR A 445 0.71 23.06 -7.34
N ARG A 446 -0.44 22.70 -6.76
CA ARG A 446 -1.43 23.69 -6.35
C ARG A 446 -0.77 24.75 -5.45
N PRO A 447 -1.38 25.93 -5.26
CA PRO A 447 -0.89 26.86 -4.26
C PRO A 447 -0.89 26.23 -2.88
N LEU A 448 0.27 26.16 -2.23
CA LEU A 448 0.47 25.57 -0.90
C LEU A 448 0.71 26.68 0.13
N ARG A 449 0.24 26.48 1.36
CA ARG A 449 0.54 27.32 2.52
C ARG A 449 1.32 26.48 3.53
N PHE A 450 2.50 26.96 3.93
CA PHE A 450 3.41 26.28 4.83
C PHE A 450 3.88 27.19 5.98
N THR A 451 4.49 26.58 7.02
CA THR A 451 5.00 27.27 8.22
C THR A 451 6.49 27.03 8.47
N GLY A 452 7.14 26.18 7.69
CA GLY A 452 8.59 25.90 7.81
C GLY A 452 9.47 26.94 7.11
N LYS A 453 10.80 26.75 7.21
CA LYS A 453 11.81 27.66 6.70
C LYS A 453 12.67 27.07 5.59
N GLN A 454 12.78 25.75 5.48
CA GLN A 454 13.68 25.08 4.54
C GLN A 454 12.93 24.02 3.74
N LEU A 455 12.94 24.13 2.42
CA LEU A 455 12.43 23.06 1.56
C LEU A 455 13.39 21.88 1.59
N ARG A 456 12.88 20.71 1.94
CA ARG A 456 13.61 19.45 1.95
C ARG A 456 12.93 18.41 1.07
N LEU A 457 13.72 17.69 0.29
CA LEU A 457 13.25 16.72 -0.69
C LEU A 457 13.74 15.30 -0.37
N ASN A 458 12.88 14.33 -0.62
CA ASN A 458 13.21 12.93 -0.76
C ASN A 458 13.19 12.60 -2.25
N PHE A 459 14.33 12.26 -2.83
CA PHE A 459 14.49 12.10 -4.27
C PHE A 459 15.65 11.15 -4.61
N ALA A 460 15.66 10.68 -5.85
CA ALA A 460 16.80 10.02 -6.49
C ALA A 460 17.00 10.56 -7.90
N THR A 461 18.25 10.64 -8.36
CA THR A 461 18.58 10.96 -9.76
C THR A 461 19.62 9.98 -10.29
N SER A 462 19.77 9.91 -11.62
CA SER A 462 20.99 9.37 -12.20
C SER A 462 22.17 10.35 -12.03
N ALA A 463 23.37 9.93 -12.38
CA ALA A 463 24.57 10.79 -12.29
C ALA A 463 24.50 12.06 -13.19
N VAL A 464 23.69 12.02 -14.25
CA VAL A 464 23.43 13.16 -15.14
C VAL A 464 22.04 13.77 -14.93
N GLY A 465 21.30 13.21 -13.99
CA GLY A 465 19.96 13.65 -13.65
C GLY A 465 19.99 14.82 -12.70
N SER A 466 18.91 15.58 -12.66
CA SER A 466 18.78 16.73 -11.77
C SER A 466 17.34 17.12 -11.49
N ILE A 467 17.16 17.87 -10.41
CA ILE A 467 15.93 18.57 -10.06
C ILE A 467 16.25 20.05 -9.85
N LEU A 468 15.52 20.94 -10.52
CA LEU A 468 15.53 22.37 -10.24
C LEU A 468 14.17 22.77 -9.65
N VAL A 469 14.20 23.71 -8.71
CA VAL A 469 12.99 24.16 -8.02
C VAL A 469 12.80 25.66 -8.17
N GLU A 470 11.59 26.06 -8.59
CA GLU A 470 11.15 27.45 -8.62
C GLU A 470 9.95 27.63 -7.69
N LEU A 471 9.96 28.71 -6.92
CA LEU A 471 8.79 29.11 -6.15
C LEU A 471 8.01 30.18 -6.94
N GLN A 472 6.70 29.96 -7.07
CA GLN A 472 5.81 30.83 -7.84
C GLN A 472 4.68 31.41 -6.98
N ARG A 473 4.25 32.60 -7.30
CA ARG A 473 2.98 33.14 -6.83
C ARG A 473 1.79 32.35 -7.44
N PRO A 474 0.58 32.50 -6.93
CA PRO A 474 -0.60 31.81 -7.49
C PRO A 474 -0.89 32.15 -8.97
N ASP A 475 -0.41 33.26 -9.47
CA ASP A 475 -0.50 33.65 -10.88
C ASP A 475 0.55 33.01 -11.79
N GLY A 476 1.48 32.22 -11.22
CA GLY A 476 2.57 31.54 -11.94
C GLY A 476 3.83 32.39 -12.09
N THR A 477 3.86 33.62 -11.59
CA THR A 477 5.07 34.43 -11.62
C THR A 477 6.10 33.99 -10.58
N ALA A 478 7.37 33.90 -10.98
CA ALA A 478 8.45 33.50 -10.08
C ALA A 478 8.58 34.48 -8.90
N VAL A 479 8.81 33.94 -7.71
CA VAL A 479 9.18 34.74 -6.54
C VAL A 479 10.64 35.21 -6.71
N PRO A 480 10.94 36.51 -6.58
CA PRO A 480 12.32 37.03 -6.71
C PRO A 480 13.29 36.28 -5.77
N GLY A 481 14.42 35.85 -6.30
CA GLY A 481 15.44 35.06 -5.57
C GLY A 481 15.19 33.55 -5.55
N PHE A 482 14.00 33.08 -6.00
CA PHE A 482 13.60 31.67 -6.01
C PHE A 482 13.21 31.18 -7.41
N ALA A 483 13.68 31.83 -8.47
CA ALA A 483 13.48 31.39 -9.86
C ALA A 483 14.37 30.18 -10.19
N LEU A 484 14.06 29.43 -11.27
CA LEU A 484 14.89 28.29 -11.72
C LEU A 484 16.38 28.67 -11.89
N LYS A 485 16.67 29.82 -12.46
CA LYS A 485 18.04 30.31 -12.67
C LYS A 485 18.83 30.62 -11.37
N ASP A 486 18.12 30.75 -10.28
CA ASP A 486 18.67 30.98 -8.95
C ASP A 486 18.83 29.69 -8.15
N CYS A 487 18.14 28.60 -8.52
CA CYS A 487 18.24 27.33 -7.86
C CYS A 487 19.56 26.63 -8.15
N HIS A 488 20.27 26.18 -7.11
CA HIS A 488 21.35 25.23 -7.29
C HIS A 488 20.78 23.86 -7.67
N GLU A 489 21.41 23.22 -8.64
CA GLU A 489 20.98 21.91 -9.13
C GLU A 489 21.03 20.87 -8.03
N VAL A 490 19.92 20.14 -7.86
CA VAL A 490 19.76 19.09 -6.86
C VAL A 490 19.94 17.74 -7.55
N TYR A 491 20.94 16.95 -7.15
CA TYR A 491 21.22 15.61 -7.67
C TYR A 491 21.71 14.68 -6.56
N GLY A 492 21.66 13.38 -6.81
CA GLY A 492 22.04 12.33 -5.87
C GLY A 492 20.86 11.44 -5.49
N ASP A 493 20.99 10.71 -4.39
CA ASP A 493 19.97 9.84 -3.81
C ASP A 493 19.94 10.05 -2.29
N THR A 494 18.86 10.66 -1.80
CA THR A 494 18.72 10.97 -0.37
C THR A 494 17.26 11.16 0.03
N VAL A 495 16.96 10.94 1.30
CA VAL A 495 15.61 11.03 1.85
C VAL A 495 15.27 12.40 2.46
N ASP A 496 16.23 13.33 2.56
CA ASP A 496 16.03 14.63 3.24
C ASP A 496 17.09 15.68 2.83
N ARG A 497 17.17 16.05 1.54
CA ARG A 497 18.08 17.09 1.02
C ARG A 497 17.45 18.47 1.08
N GLU A 498 18.17 19.43 1.63
CA GLU A 498 17.82 20.84 1.55
C GLU A 498 17.98 21.39 0.12
N VAL A 499 17.01 22.17 -0.33
CA VAL A 499 17.08 22.92 -1.59
C VAL A 499 17.64 24.31 -1.31
N VAL A 500 18.65 24.70 -2.07
CA VAL A 500 19.34 25.98 -1.89
C VAL A 500 19.28 26.80 -3.18
N TRP A 501 18.99 28.09 -3.06
CA TRP A 501 19.07 29.06 -4.14
C TRP A 501 20.29 29.96 -3.92
N LYS A 502 20.67 30.77 -4.91
CA LYS A 502 21.83 31.73 -4.82
C LYS A 502 21.75 32.63 -3.60
N GLY A 503 20.56 33.02 -3.17
CA GLY A 503 20.29 33.82 -1.99
C GLY A 503 20.19 33.05 -0.67
N GLY A 504 20.40 31.73 -0.69
CA GLY A 504 20.24 30.85 0.48
C GLY A 504 19.01 29.97 0.40
N SER A 505 18.65 29.35 1.52
CA SER A 505 17.52 28.36 1.61
C SER A 505 16.35 28.86 2.45
N ASP A 506 16.44 30.07 3.03
CA ASP A 506 15.44 30.56 3.99
C ASP A 506 14.14 31.01 3.29
N LEU A 507 13.05 30.30 3.59
CA LEU A 507 11.70 30.58 3.12
C LEU A 507 10.83 31.33 4.14
N SER A 508 11.41 31.84 5.24
CA SER A 508 10.66 32.48 6.35
C SER A 508 9.75 33.61 5.87
N SER A 509 10.19 34.38 4.88
CA SER A 509 9.43 35.50 4.30
C SER A 509 8.19 35.05 3.50
N LEU A 510 8.08 33.77 3.18
CA LEU A 510 6.99 33.16 2.40
C LEU A 510 6.00 32.37 3.27
N GLN A 511 6.27 32.21 4.56
CA GLN A 511 5.38 31.50 5.49
C GLN A 511 3.96 32.09 5.46
N GLY A 512 2.97 31.22 5.49
CA GLY A 512 1.55 31.60 5.46
C GLY A 512 1.06 32.15 4.13
N LYS A 513 1.93 32.45 3.16
CA LYS A 513 1.56 32.86 1.81
C LYS A 513 1.21 31.66 0.95
N ALA A 514 0.35 31.87 -0.04
CA ALA A 514 0.05 30.84 -1.05
C ALA A 514 1.18 30.83 -2.08
N ILE A 515 1.94 29.73 -2.15
CA ILE A 515 3.11 29.55 -3.02
C ILE A 515 2.96 28.24 -3.80
N ARG A 516 3.24 28.27 -5.10
CA ARG A 516 3.40 27.07 -5.92
C ARG A 516 4.85 26.65 -5.94
N PHE A 517 5.09 25.35 -5.91
CA PHE A 517 6.39 24.74 -6.13
C PHE A 517 6.41 24.16 -7.53
N ARG A 518 7.31 24.63 -8.38
CA ARG A 518 7.57 24.08 -9.70
C ARG A 518 8.86 23.29 -9.66
N PHE A 519 8.77 22.01 -9.99
CA PHE A 519 9.89 21.10 -10.07
C PHE A 519 10.16 20.78 -11.54
N VAL A 520 11.38 21.01 -11.99
CA VAL A 520 11.87 20.60 -13.30
C VAL A 520 12.79 19.42 -13.08
N LEU A 521 12.40 18.26 -13.60
CA LEU A 521 13.08 17.00 -13.38
C LEU A 521 13.70 16.46 -14.67
N LYS A 522 14.86 15.84 -14.54
CA LYS A 522 15.55 15.16 -15.64
C LYS A 522 16.22 13.91 -15.09
N SER A 523 15.86 12.73 -15.62
CA SER A 523 16.34 11.43 -15.11
C SER A 523 16.28 11.35 -13.58
N ALA A 524 15.11 11.62 -13.02
CA ALA A 524 14.90 11.82 -11.59
C ALA A 524 13.53 11.30 -11.12
N ASP A 525 13.49 10.93 -9.85
CA ASP A 525 12.32 10.57 -9.07
C ASP A 525 12.22 11.50 -7.85
N LEU A 526 11.08 12.16 -7.68
CA LEU A 526 10.75 12.97 -6.50
C LEU A 526 9.66 12.27 -5.71
N TYR A 527 9.98 11.77 -4.51
CA TYR A 527 9.07 10.95 -3.69
C TYR A 527 8.27 11.77 -2.69
N ALA A 528 8.93 12.69 -2.01
CA ALA A 528 8.29 13.52 -0.99
C ALA A 528 8.95 14.87 -0.84
N MET A 529 8.20 15.82 -0.30
CA MET A 529 8.69 17.14 0.10
C MET A 529 8.21 17.50 1.51
N ARG A 530 8.95 18.39 2.17
CA ARG A 530 8.48 19.10 3.36
C ARG A 530 9.12 20.48 3.43
N VAL A 531 8.44 21.44 4.04
CA VAL A 531 9.09 22.69 4.43
C VAL A 531 9.36 22.60 5.93
N ALA A 532 10.60 22.24 6.29
CA ALA A 532 11.00 21.99 7.66
C ALA A 532 11.11 23.28 8.48
N THR A 533 10.94 23.19 9.79
CA THR A 533 11.06 24.35 10.71
C THR A 533 12.51 24.79 10.94
N ALA A 534 13.42 23.87 10.94
CA ALA A 534 14.89 24.01 10.91
C ALA A 534 15.52 22.62 10.79
#